data_09672decd4910f41b016d90a283ccba2
#
_entry.id   09672decd4910f41b016d90a283ccba2
#
_cell.length_a   1.000
_cell.length_b   1.000
_cell.length_c   1.000
_cell.angle_alpha   90.00
_cell.angle_beta   90.00
_cell.angle_gamma   90.00
#
_symmetry.space_group_name_H-M   'P 1'
#
loop_
_entity.id
_entity.type
_entity.pdbx_description
1 polymer ?
#
loop_
_entity_poly.entity_id
_entity_poly.type
_entity_poly.pdbx_seq_one_letter_code
_entity_poly.pdbx_strand_id
1 'polypeptide(L)'
;MMNLMQKSNILDWYQKMGIHEFMPSFGWFKTDLGVLFCSAYDKVCADVVGEVMDGDPTLDNYDRYDVIVGHVPAGTSVLNMQHWRQSFLNKSFRAYDYGSIEENKKHYDSAYPPEWRLDNIRIPLHLFWG
;
A
#
# COMPACT_ATOMS: atom_id res chain seq x y z
N MET A 1 -0.62 5.52 9.05
CA MET A 1 0.27 5.33 7.86
C MET A 1 -0.09 6.28 6.72
N MET A 2 -1.34 6.39 6.30
CA MET A 2 -1.78 7.23 5.16
C MET A 2 -1.45 8.71 5.29
N ASN A 3 -1.62 9.30 6.48
CA ASN A 3 -1.30 10.71 6.74
C ASN A 3 0.19 11.06 6.55
N LEU A 4 1.07 10.12 6.84
CA LEU A 4 2.51 10.28 6.66
C LEU A 4 2.90 10.26 5.17
N MET A 5 2.29 9.36 4.40
CA MET A 5 2.52 9.24 2.95
C MET A 5 1.97 10.40 2.14
N GLN A 6 0.87 11.01 2.59
CA GLN A 6 0.30 12.19 1.94
C GLN A 6 1.19 13.42 2.06
N LYS A 7 1.86 13.58 3.21
CA LYS A 7 2.64 14.79 3.56
C LYS A 7 4.13 14.66 3.24
N SER A 8 4.65 13.46 3.07
CA SER A 8 6.08 13.24 2.87
C SER A 8 6.41 12.98 1.40
N ASN A 9 7.51 13.58 0.94
CA ASN A 9 8.08 13.28 -0.37
C ASN A 9 8.93 11.98 -0.34
N ILE A 10 8.65 11.09 0.62
CA ILE A 10 9.44 9.88 0.82
C ILE A 10 9.41 8.95 -0.40
N LEU A 11 8.25 8.83 -1.05
CA LEU A 11 8.09 8.01 -2.24
C LEU A 11 8.89 8.56 -3.44
N ASP A 12 8.94 9.89 -3.57
CA ASP A 12 9.74 10.56 -4.60
C ASP A 12 11.24 10.39 -4.33
N TRP A 13 11.64 10.38 -3.04
CA TRP A 13 12.99 10.10 -2.63
C TRP A 13 13.39 8.64 -2.94
N TYR A 14 12.50 7.66 -2.68
CA TYR A 14 12.71 6.25 -3.05
C TYR A 14 13.01 6.11 -4.55
N GLN A 15 12.21 6.74 -5.40
CA GLN A 15 12.43 6.74 -6.85
C GLN A 15 13.77 7.33 -7.24
N LYS A 16 14.14 8.48 -6.69
CA LYS A 16 15.45 9.13 -6.96
C LYS A 16 16.63 8.29 -6.56
N MET A 17 16.49 7.45 -5.53
CA MET A 17 17.51 6.50 -5.08
C MET A 17 17.50 5.19 -5.88
N GLY A 18 16.62 5.04 -6.88
CA GLY A 18 16.48 3.80 -7.64
C GLY A 18 15.83 2.66 -6.85
N ILE A 19 15.13 2.98 -5.76
CA ILE A 19 14.41 1.99 -4.96
C ILE A 19 12.99 1.86 -5.53
N HIS A 20 12.69 0.72 -6.11
CA HIS A 20 11.42 0.47 -6.79
C HIS A 20 10.39 -0.28 -5.94
N GLU A 21 10.84 -0.89 -4.84
CA GLU A 21 9.98 -1.64 -3.92
C GLU A 21 9.72 -0.85 -2.63
N PHE A 22 8.46 -0.83 -2.22
CA PHE A 22 8.02 -0.30 -0.95
C PHE A 22 7.69 -1.45 -0.01
N MET A 23 8.31 -1.46 1.18
CA MET A 23 8.20 -2.53 2.19
C MET A 23 8.44 -3.93 1.59
N PRO A 24 9.58 -4.17 0.94
CA PRO A 24 9.86 -5.47 0.34
C PRO A 24 9.78 -6.57 1.39
N SER A 25 9.27 -7.72 0.98
CA SER A 25 9.42 -8.94 1.77
C SER A 25 10.90 -9.33 1.74
N PHE A 26 11.61 -9.09 2.83
CA PHE A 26 13.07 -9.32 2.90
C PHE A 26 13.46 -10.81 2.96
N GLY A 27 12.81 -11.65 2.19
CA GLY A 27 13.13 -13.06 2.08
C GLY A 27 12.87 -13.86 3.37
N TRP A 28 13.13 -15.16 3.31
CA TRP A 28 12.89 -16.12 4.38
C TRP A 28 13.41 -15.72 5.77
N PHE A 29 14.56 -15.05 5.84
CA PHE A 29 15.20 -14.71 7.12
C PHE A 29 14.37 -13.74 7.98
N LYS A 30 13.76 -12.72 7.37
CA LYS A 30 12.93 -11.76 8.14
C LYS A 30 11.56 -12.35 8.48
N THR A 31 11.01 -13.13 7.59
CA THR A 31 9.74 -13.82 7.81
C THR A 31 9.86 -14.79 8.97
N ASP A 32 10.90 -15.64 8.96
CA ASP A 32 11.12 -16.61 10.02
C ASP A 32 11.47 -15.94 11.35
N LEU A 33 12.28 -14.88 11.35
CA LEU A 33 12.59 -14.12 12.55
C LEU A 33 11.36 -13.37 13.09
N GLY A 34 10.53 -12.80 12.23
CA GLY A 34 9.28 -12.16 12.60
C GLY A 34 8.29 -13.16 13.21
N VAL A 35 8.11 -14.31 12.58
CA VAL A 35 7.27 -15.40 13.10
C VAL A 35 7.79 -15.87 14.46
N LEU A 36 9.09 -16.11 14.59
CA LEU A 36 9.70 -16.52 15.86
C LEU A 36 9.51 -15.46 16.96
N PHE A 37 9.66 -14.19 16.62
CA PHE A 37 9.43 -13.08 17.56
C PHE A 37 7.97 -13.02 17.98
N CYS A 38 7.03 -13.08 17.05
CA CYS A 38 5.60 -13.01 17.35
C CYS A 38 5.07 -14.25 18.08
N SER A 39 5.65 -15.41 17.84
CA SER A 39 5.30 -16.61 18.61
C SER A 39 5.83 -16.59 20.04
N ALA A 40 6.93 -15.86 20.30
CA ALA A 40 7.51 -15.71 21.63
C ALA A 40 6.90 -14.54 22.43
N TYR A 41 6.45 -13.48 21.73
CA TYR A 41 5.96 -12.24 22.32
C TYR A 41 4.67 -11.77 21.62
N ASP A 42 3.64 -12.58 21.70
CA ASP A 42 2.35 -12.40 21.02
C ASP A 42 1.72 -11.01 21.21
N LYS A 43 1.65 -10.52 22.45
CA LYS A 43 1.07 -9.22 22.78
C LYS A 43 1.87 -8.05 22.21
N VAL A 44 3.19 -8.09 22.33
CA VAL A 44 4.06 -7.03 21.81
C VAL A 44 3.97 -6.99 20.29
N CYS A 45 3.93 -8.16 19.67
CA CYS A 45 3.74 -8.28 18.24
C CYS A 45 2.38 -7.71 17.79
N ALA A 46 1.32 -8.05 18.51
CA ALA A 46 -0.01 -7.55 18.26
C ALA A 46 -0.11 -6.02 18.35
N ASP A 47 0.47 -5.44 19.40
CA ASP A 47 0.49 -3.99 19.59
C ASP A 47 1.20 -3.29 18.42
N VAL A 48 2.36 -3.80 17.99
CA VAL A 48 3.12 -3.23 16.87
C VAL A 48 2.37 -3.37 15.53
N VAL A 49 1.76 -4.52 15.28
CA VAL A 49 0.99 -4.75 14.05
C VAL A 49 -0.30 -3.94 14.05
N GLY A 50 -1.00 -3.87 15.19
CA GLY A 50 -2.22 -3.10 15.37
C GLY A 50 -2.01 -1.61 15.11
N GLU A 51 -0.96 -1.00 15.67
CA GLU A 51 -0.62 0.41 15.43
C GLU A 51 -0.39 0.75 13.93
N VAL A 52 0.02 -0.23 13.14
CA VAL A 52 0.32 -0.05 11.72
C VAL A 52 -0.86 -0.40 10.82
N MET A 53 -1.63 -1.42 11.18
CA MET A 53 -2.61 -2.03 10.28
C MET A 53 -4.05 -1.85 10.71
N ASP A 54 -4.32 -1.66 11.99
CA ASP A 54 -5.67 -1.67 12.50
C ASP A 54 -5.98 -0.48 13.40
N GLY A 55 -7.24 -0.07 13.39
CA GLY A 55 -7.78 0.96 14.29
C GLY A 55 -8.54 0.41 15.49
N ASP A 56 -8.84 -0.89 15.52
CA ASP A 56 -9.61 -1.53 16.61
C ASP A 56 -9.03 -2.90 16.99
N PRO A 57 -8.08 -2.94 17.93
CA PRO A 57 -7.45 -4.19 18.35
C PRO A 57 -8.41 -5.18 19.04
N THR A 58 -9.64 -4.78 19.35
CA THR A 58 -10.62 -5.68 19.97
C THR A 58 -11.17 -6.72 19.00
N LEU A 59 -11.03 -6.48 17.70
CA LEU A 59 -11.48 -7.37 16.62
C LEU A 59 -10.42 -8.37 16.17
N ASP A 60 -9.21 -8.21 16.68
CA ASP A 60 -8.06 -8.97 16.24
C ASP A 60 -8.01 -10.40 16.81
N ASN A 61 -7.58 -11.32 15.97
CA ASN A 61 -7.30 -12.68 16.39
C ASN A 61 -5.81 -12.83 16.73
N TYR A 62 -5.47 -12.61 17.98
CA TYR A 62 -4.08 -12.66 18.50
C TYR A 62 -3.41 -14.00 18.26
N ASP A 63 -4.15 -15.11 18.30
CA ASP A 63 -3.61 -16.47 18.08
C ASP A 63 -3.11 -16.70 16.64
N ARG A 64 -3.35 -15.73 15.74
CA ARG A 64 -2.97 -15.83 14.32
C ARG A 64 -1.93 -14.79 13.89
N TYR A 65 -1.39 -14.01 14.83
CA TYR A 65 -0.42 -12.97 14.48
C TYR A 65 0.89 -13.52 13.92
N ASP A 66 1.33 -14.67 14.39
CA ASP A 66 2.49 -15.40 13.85
C ASP A 66 2.30 -15.70 12.35
N VAL A 67 1.11 -16.16 11.97
CA VAL A 67 0.76 -16.45 10.58
C VAL A 67 0.68 -15.15 9.77
N ILE A 68 0.07 -14.09 10.32
CA ILE A 68 -0.05 -12.79 9.65
C ILE A 68 1.33 -12.23 9.36
N VAL A 69 2.20 -12.15 10.36
CA VAL A 69 3.57 -11.62 10.23
C VAL A 69 4.43 -12.46 9.29
N GLY A 70 4.16 -13.76 9.18
CA GLY A 70 4.78 -14.63 8.18
C GLY A 70 4.47 -14.24 6.72
N HIS A 71 3.40 -13.48 6.49
CA HIS A 71 2.94 -13.10 5.14
C HIS A 71 2.99 -11.61 4.86
N VAL A 72 3.11 -10.75 5.87
CA VAL A 72 3.17 -9.30 5.73
C VAL A 72 4.44 -8.73 6.37
N PRO A 73 5.02 -7.67 5.80
CA PRO A 73 4.62 -7.00 4.56
C PRO A 73 5.00 -7.85 3.33
N ALA A 74 4.08 -7.93 2.37
CA ALA A 74 4.30 -8.64 1.10
C ALA A 74 5.00 -7.78 0.03
N GLY A 75 5.19 -6.50 0.34
CA GLY A 75 5.78 -5.54 -0.58
C GLY A 75 4.83 -5.07 -1.68
N THR A 76 5.16 -3.93 -2.23
CA THR A 76 4.49 -3.38 -3.42
C THR A 76 5.45 -2.46 -4.16
N SER A 77 5.11 -2.03 -5.38
CA SER A 77 5.95 -1.07 -6.07
C SER A 77 5.78 0.34 -5.49
N VAL A 78 6.85 1.13 -5.52
CA VAL A 78 6.81 2.56 -5.17
C VAL A 78 5.81 3.31 -6.06
N LEU A 79 5.73 2.95 -7.35
CA LEU A 79 4.75 3.53 -8.28
C LEU A 79 3.30 3.25 -7.87
N ASN A 80 3.00 2.05 -7.36
CA ASN A 80 1.67 1.72 -6.84
C ASN A 80 1.31 2.61 -5.65
N MET A 81 2.24 2.82 -4.72
CA MET A 81 2.04 3.71 -3.57
C MET A 81 1.86 5.17 -4.00
N GLN A 82 2.61 5.62 -5.01
CA GLN A 82 2.43 6.96 -5.58
C GLN A 82 1.07 7.10 -6.28
N HIS A 83 0.59 6.08 -6.99
CA HIS A 83 -0.73 6.09 -7.60
C HIS A 83 -1.84 6.21 -6.55
N TRP A 84 -1.73 5.47 -5.45
CA TRP A 84 -2.63 5.64 -4.31
C TRP A 84 -2.61 7.07 -3.78
N ARG A 85 -1.41 7.63 -3.57
CA ARG A 85 -1.26 9.03 -3.15
C ARG A 85 -1.93 10.00 -4.12
N GLN A 86 -1.73 9.83 -5.43
CA GLN A 86 -2.37 10.67 -6.47
C GLN A 86 -3.90 10.58 -6.40
N SER A 87 -4.44 9.38 -6.25
CA SER A 87 -5.89 9.14 -6.15
C SER A 87 -6.50 9.84 -4.93
N PHE A 88 -5.82 9.80 -3.79
CA PHE A 88 -6.25 10.50 -2.57
C PHE A 88 -6.22 12.03 -2.72
N LEU A 89 -5.15 12.55 -3.30
CA LEU A 89 -4.97 14.01 -3.44
C LEU A 89 -5.92 14.59 -4.49
N ASN A 90 -6.08 13.91 -5.61
CA ASN A 90 -6.88 14.38 -6.75
C ASN A 90 -8.37 14.02 -6.62
N LYS A 91 -8.72 13.12 -5.69
CA LYS A 91 -10.08 12.62 -5.50
C LYS A 91 -10.72 12.13 -6.81
N SER A 92 -9.92 11.54 -7.67
CA SER A 92 -10.35 11.05 -8.97
C SER A 92 -9.85 9.63 -9.20
N PHE A 93 -10.68 8.83 -9.84
CA PHE A 93 -10.36 7.46 -10.21
C PHE A 93 -9.84 7.43 -11.64
N ARG A 94 -8.51 7.54 -11.77
CA ARG A 94 -7.81 7.63 -13.06
C ARG A 94 -6.52 6.81 -13.05
N ALA A 95 -5.93 6.64 -14.21
CA ALA A 95 -4.61 6.03 -14.35
C ALA A 95 -3.51 6.87 -13.68
N TYR A 96 -2.33 6.30 -13.54
CA TYR A 96 -1.17 6.94 -12.91
C TYR A 96 -0.72 8.18 -13.70
N ASP A 97 -0.50 9.29 -13.03
CA ASP A 97 0.08 10.50 -13.64
C ASP A 97 1.61 10.43 -13.55
N TYR A 98 2.28 10.40 -14.71
CA TYR A 98 3.75 10.36 -14.80
C TYR A 98 4.40 11.72 -14.55
N GLY A 99 3.61 12.75 -14.23
CA GLY A 99 4.10 14.05 -13.78
C GLY A 99 4.49 15.02 -14.89
N SER A 100 4.46 14.60 -16.17
CA SER A 100 4.66 15.49 -17.31
C SER A 100 3.79 15.09 -18.51
N ILE A 101 3.48 16.09 -19.36
CA ILE A 101 2.72 15.87 -20.59
C ILE A 101 3.45 14.88 -21.52
N GLU A 102 4.77 15.00 -21.62
CA GLU A 102 5.58 14.14 -22.47
C GLU A 102 5.52 12.68 -22.02
N GLU A 103 5.68 12.43 -20.74
CA GLU A 103 5.61 11.06 -20.18
C GLU A 103 4.19 10.50 -20.28
N ASN A 104 3.16 11.27 -19.95
CA ASN A 104 1.79 10.82 -20.11
C ASN A 104 1.44 10.47 -21.57
N LYS A 105 1.92 11.26 -22.53
CA LYS A 105 1.73 10.94 -23.96
C LYS A 105 2.40 9.65 -24.39
N LYS A 106 3.57 9.31 -23.84
CA LYS A 106 4.24 8.04 -24.14
C LYS A 106 3.44 6.83 -23.68
N HIS A 107 2.71 6.97 -22.59
CA HIS A 107 1.97 5.86 -21.97
C HIS A 107 0.50 5.78 -22.39
N TYR A 108 -0.13 6.92 -22.64
CA TYR A 108 -1.58 7.01 -22.85
C TYR A 108 -1.97 7.65 -24.19
N ASP A 109 -1.00 8.12 -24.96
CA ASP A 109 -1.25 8.97 -26.16
C ASP A 109 -2.11 10.23 -25.83
N SER A 110 -2.04 10.68 -24.58
CA SER A 110 -2.81 11.78 -24.00
C SER A 110 -1.95 12.62 -23.08
N ALA A 111 -2.21 13.93 -23.03
CA ALA A 111 -1.55 14.85 -22.11
C ALA A 111 -1.87 14.55 -20.63
N TYR A 112 -3.01 13.93 -20.37
CA TYR A 112 -3.52 13.62 -19.04
C TYR A 112 -3.85 12.14 -18.93
N PRO A 113 -3.68 11.54 -17.72
CA PRO A 113 -4.07 10.15 -17.48
C PRO A 113 -5.57 9.96 -17.71
N PRO A 114 -5.98 8.87 -18.38
CA PRO A 114 -7.39 8.58 -18.62
C PRO A 114 -8.13 8.27 -17.34
N GLU A 115 -9.37 8.75 -17.25
CA GLU A 115 -10.26 8.42 -16.14
C GLU A 115 -11.00 7.10 -16.38
N TRP A 116 -11.19 6.33 -15.31
CA TRP A 116 -11.96 5.12 -15.36
C TRP A 116 -13.45 5.41 -15.33
N ARG A 117 -14.15 4.94 -16.37
CA ARG A 117 -15.59 5.14 -16.55
C ARG A 117 -16.38 4.17 -15.67
N LEU A 118 -16.64 4.54 -14.40
CA LEU A 118 -17.42 3.72 -13.47
C LEU A 118 -18.88 3.56 -13.90
N ASP A 119 -19.41 4.51 -14.69
CA ASP A 119 -20.74 4.45 -15.28
C ASP A 119 -20.92 3.30 -16.29
N ASN A 120 -19.84 2.69 -16.76
CA ASN A 120 -19.87 1.49 -17.61
C ASN A 120 -20.14 0.19 -16.83
N ILE A 121 -20.08 0.24 -15.50
CA ILE A 121 -20.36 -0.92 -14.66
C ILE A 121 -21.87 -1.18 -14.67
N ARG A 122 -22.28 -2.38 -15.13
CA ARG A 122 -23.68 -2.78 -15.29
C ARG A 122 -24.12 -3.91 -14.36
N ILE A 123 -23.20 -4.37 -13.51
CA ILE A 123 -23.46 -5.43 -12.54
C ILE A 123 -23.80 -4.83 -11.17
N PRO A 124 -24.56 -5.53 -10.33
CA PRO A 124 -24.74 -5.13 -8.93
C PRO A 124 -23.40 -5.07 -8.21
N LEU A 125 -23.18 -3.99 -7.46
CA LEU A 125 -21.99 -3.77 -6.67
C LEU A 125 -22.33 -3.71 -5.19
N HIS A 126 -21.55 -4.42 -4.38
CA HIS A 126 -21.57 -4.31 -2.94
C HIS A 126 -20.20 -3.81 -2.50
N LEU A 127 -20.17 -2.65 -1.83
CA LEU A 127 -18.94 -2.04 -1.33
C LEU A 127 -18.90 -2.19 0.18
N PHE A 128 -17.82 -2.74 0.68
CA PHE A 128 -17.53 -2.83 2.11
C PHE A 128 -16.33 -1.93 2.40
N TRP A 129 -16.41 -1.15 3.47
CA TRP A 129 -15.33 -0.27 3.89
C TRP A 129 -15.19 -0.34 5.41
N GLY A 130 -13.97 -0.10 5.93
CA GLY A 130 -13.64 -0.01 7.35
C GLY A 130 -12.94 1.30 7.67
#